data_83cecaedf8fccc45eda1ef23c5365b65
#
_entry.id   83cecaedf8fccc45eda1ef23c5365b65
#
_cell.length_a   1.000
_cell.length_b   1.000
_cell.length_c   1.000
_cell.angle_alpha   90.00
_cell.angle_beta   90.00
_cell.angle_gamma   90.00
#
_symmetry.space_group_name_H-M   'P 1'
#
loop_
_entity.id
_entity.type
_entity.pdbx_description
1 polymer ?
#
loop_
_entity_poly.entity_id
_entity_poly.type
_entity_poly.pdbx_seq_one_letter_code
_entity_poly.pdbx_strand_id
1 'polypeptide(L)'
;MNIDELRSMMSPDVREYAERIMEMYEAPFARFVGLEISEITRDRVVCYLDLRPELMNSMGRGHGGAVYTLIDHTFAIAANLVHDSTGQNTNVSFYRPAQGRLTAVAVPINRSRSLEVYDVRVTNDEGKLIASSVCTAFVLRRD
;
A
#
# COMPACT_ATOMS: atom_id res chain seq x y z
N MET A 1 8.02 -14.49 -2.45
CA MET A 1 9.12 -13.51 -2.54
C MET A 1 10.09 -13.71 -1.38
N ASN A 2 11.36 -13.75 -1.65
CA ASN A 2 12.39 -13.80 -0.62
C ASN A 2 12.96 -12.39 -0.36
N ILE A 3 13.83 -12.28 0.66
CA ILE A 3 14.35 -10.96 1.08
C ILE A 3 15.25 -10.32 0.02
N ASP A 4 15.95 -11.12 -0.78
CA ASP A 4 16.81 -10.56 -1.84
C ASP A 4 15.97 -10.00 -2.98
N GLU A 5 14.88 -10.66 -3.32
CA GLU A 5 13.90 -10.14 -4.28
C GLU A 5 13.31 -8.82 -3.77
N LEU A 6 12.94 -8.76 -2.49
CA LEU A 6 12.44 -7.52 -1.90
C LEU A 6 13.48 -6.41 -1.98
N ARG A 7 14.73 -6.68 -1.59
CA ARG A 7 15.81 -5.68 -1.66
C ARG A 7 16.02 -5.16 -3.08
N SER A 8 15.83 -6.01 -4.09
CA SER A 8 15.96 -5.59 -5.49
C SER A 8 14.93 -4.55 -5.91
N MET A 9 13.78 -4.51 -5.22
CA MET A 9 12.69 -3.54 -5.47
C MET A 9 12.82 -2.27 -4.63
N MET A 10 13.80 -2.24 -3.72
CA MET A 10 14.03 -1.13 -2.80
C MET A 10 15.19 -0.27 -3.29
N SER A 11 15.03 1.05 -3.19
CA SER A 11 16.17 1.96 -3.45
C SER A 11 17.27 1.73 -2.42
N PRO A 12 18.57 1.93 -2.80
CA PRO A 12 19.69 1.61 -1.92
C PRO A 12 19.63 2.21 -0.52
N ASP A 13 19.11 3.43 -0.40
CA ASP A 13 19.03 4.18 0.86
C ASP A 13 18.03 3.59 1.87
N VAL A 14 17.13 2.70 1.45
CA VAL A 14 16.12 2.09 2.34
C VAL A 14 16.27 0.57 2.47
N ARG A 15 17.25 -0.05 1.84
CA ARG A 15 17.45 -1.51 1.90
C ARG A 15 17.72 -2.04 3.31
N GLU A 16 18.25 -1.23 4.19
CA GLU A 16 18.48 -1.61 5.59
C GLU A 16 17.17 -1.94 6.33
N TYR A 17 16.03 -1.48 5.83
CA TYR A 17 14.70 -1.73 6.41
C TYR A 17 13.99 -2.96 5.81
N ALA A 18 14.67 -3.74 4.98
CA ALA A 18 14.04 -4.85 4.25
C ALA A 18 13.39 -5.90 5.16
N GLU A 19 14.01 -6.21 6.30
CA GLU A 19 13.44 -7.18 7.24
C GLU A 19 12.10 -6.71 7.80
N ARG A 20 12.02 -5.44 8.19
CA ARG A 20 10.77 -4.81 8.65
C ARG A 20 9.67 -4.92 7.59
N ILE A 21 10.00 -4.65 6.35
CA ILE A 21 9.02 -4.73 5.25
C ILE A 21 8.65 -6.18 4.95
N MET A 22 9.59 -7.11 5.04
CA MET A 22 9.31 -8.53 4.85
C MET A 22 8.29 -9.05 5.87
N GLU A 23 8.38 -8.63 7.12
CA GLU A 23 7.39 -8.97 8.15
C GLU A 23 5.99 -8.49 7.76
N MET A 24 5.89 -7.28 7.21
CA MET A 24 4.61 -6.74 6.73
C MET A 24 4.10 -7.51 5.51
N TYR A 25 5.00 -7.86 4.58
CA TYR A 25 4.65 -8.65 3.40
C TYR A 25 4.13 -10.03 3.80
N GLU A 26 4.76 -10.68 4.77
CA GLU A 26 4.42 -12.04 5.21
C GLU A 26 3.27 -12.08 6.22
N ALA A 27 2.73 -10.94 6.64
CA ALA A 27 1.61 -10.90 7.56
C ALA A 27 0.45 -11.76 7.03
N PRO A 28 -0.20 -12.56 7.90
CA PRO A 28 -1.22 -13.52 7.45
C PRO A 28 -2.31 -12.92 6.57
N PHE A 29 -2.84 -11.76 6.94
CA PHE A 29 -3.89 -11.11 6.16
C PHE A 29 -3.38 -10.68 4.78
N ALA A 30 -2.18 -10.13 4.70
CA ALA A 30 -1.58 -9.71 3.42
C ALA A 30 -1.41 -10.91 2.47
N ARG A 31 -0.98 -12.05 2.99
CA ARG A 31 -0.83 -13.28 2.19
C ARG A 31 -2.18 -13.88 1.80
N PHE A 32 -3.15 -13.83 2.70
CA PHE A 32 -4.51 -14.30 2.39
C PHE A 32 -5.14 -13.48 1.26
N VAL A 33 -5.00 -12.18 1.28
CA VAL A 33 -5.53 -11.30 0.22
C VAL A 33 -4.71 -11.39 -1.07
N GLY A 34 -3.40 -11.57 -0.97
CA GLY A 34 -2.50 -11.63 -2.12
C GLY A 34 -1.90 -10.28 -2.49
N LEU A 35 -1.63 -9.45 -1.49
CA LEU A 35 -1.01 -8.13 -1.69
C LEU A 35 0.47 -8.28 -2.06
N GLU A 36 0.90 -7.63 -3.14
CA GLU A 36 2.26 -7.71 -3.66
C GLU A 36 2.92 -6.33 -3.68
N ILE A 37 4.26 -6.33 -3.63
CA ILE A 37 5.07 -5.11 -3.65
C ILE A 37 5.85 -5.07 -4.96
N SER A 38 5.94 -3.90 -5.59
CA SER A 38 6.74 -3.72 -6.81
C SER A 38 7.83 -2.66 -6.71
N GLU A 39 7.71 -1.68 -5.80
CA GLU A 39 8.70 -0.63 -5.65
C GLU A 39 8.64 -0.02 -4.26
N ILE A 40 9.79 0.22 -3.65
CA ILE A 40 9.90 0.97 -2.39
C ILE A 40 11.06 1.94 -2.49
N THR A 41 10.73 3.23 -2.39
CA THR A 41 11.70 4.29 -2.14
C THR A 41 11.24 5.06 -0.89
N ARG A 42 12.07 5.97 -0.40
CA ARG A 42 11.70 6.78 0.75
C ARG A 42 10.40 7.57 0.54
N ASP A 43 10.15 8.00 -0.69
CA ASP A 43 9.03 8.88 -1.02
C ASP A 43 8.00 8.24 -1.95
N ARG A 44 8.12 6.95 -2.21
CA ARG A 44 7.20 6.26 -3.11
C ARG A 44 7.15 4.77 -2.79
N VAL A 45 5.96 4.27 -2.53
CA VAL A 45 5.71 2.83 -2.36
C VAL A 45 4.65 2.41 -3.37
N VAL A 46 4.92 1.34 -4.11
CA VAL A 46 4.01 0.78 -5.09
C VAL A 46 3.70 -0.66 -4.73
N CYS A 47 2.40 -0.95 -4.56
CA CYS A 47 1.89 -2.30 -4.36
C CYS A 47 0.83 -2.61 -5.41
N TYR A 48 0.56 -3.89 -5.63
CA TYR A 48 -0.51 -4.28 -6.53
C TYR A 48 -1.28 -5.47 -5.97
N LEU A 49 -2.48 -5.66 -6.51
CA LEU A 49 -3.39 -6.74 -6.15
C LEU A 49 -4.05 -7.25 -7.42
N ASP A 50 -3.86 -8.54 -7.70
CA ASP A 50 -4.58 -9.20 -8.79
C ASP A 50 -5.94 -9.67 -8.26
N LEU A 51 -7.01 -9.09 -8.79
CA LEU A 51 -8.36 -9.45 -8.36
C LEU A 51 -8.71 -10.87 -8.80
N ARG A 52 -9.31 -11.61 -7.89
CA ARG A 52 -9.78 -12.98 -8.09
C ARG A 52 -11.23 -13.09 -7.57
N PRO A 53 -11.97 -14.17 -7.89
CA PRO A 53 -13.39 -14.28 -7.51
C PRO A 53 -13.71 -13.98 -6.05
N GLU A 54 -12.85 -14.39 -5.10
CA GLU A 54 -13.04 -14.18 -3.66
C GLU A 54 -12.94 -12.72 -3.24
N LEU A 55 -12.40 -11.85 -4.11
CA LEU A 55 -12.25 -10.41 -3.85
C LEU A 55 -13.29 -9.57 -4.59
N MET A 56 -14.24 -10.21 -5.25
CA MET A 56 -15.27 -9.54 -6.03
C MET A 56 -16.54 -9.30 -5.22
N ASN A 57 -17.27 -8.26 -5.63
CA ASN A 57 -18.62 -8.00 -5.11
C ASN A 57 -19.69 -8.75 -5.91
N SER A 58 -20.96 -8.56 -5.56
CA SER A 58 -22.10 -9.23 -6.22
C SER A 58 -22.30 -8.85 -7.69
N MET A 59 -21.65 -7.80 -8.16
CA MET A 59 -21.72 -7.34 -9.55
C MET A 59 -20.53 -7.80 -10.40
N GLY A 60 -19.69 -8.70 -9.87
CA GLY A 60 -18.50 -9.18 -10.59
C GLY A 60 -17.39 -8.14 -10.74
N ARG A 61 -17.32 -7.20 -9.82
CA ARG A 61 -16.30 -6.15 -9.79
C ARG A 61 -15.50 -6.29 -8.50
N GLY A 62 -14.30 -5.73 -8.47
CA GLY A 62 -13.50 -5.70 -7.25
C GLY A 62 -14.28 -5.07 -6.10
N HIS A 63 -14.38 -5.81 -4.98
CA HIS A 63 -15.06 -5.31 -3.78
C HIS A 63 -14.37 -4.05 -3.27
N GLY A 64 -15.14 -3.05 -2.85
CA GLY A 64 -14.60 -1.83 -2.25
C GLY A 64 -13.66 -2.10 -1.07
N GLY A 65 -13.96 -3.15 -0.29
CA GLY A 65 -13.10 -3.61 0.79
C GLY A 65 -11.73 -4.11 0.31
N ALA A 66 -11.66 -4.73 -0.88
CA ALA A 66 -10.39 -5.16 -1.47
C ALA A 66 -9.57 -3.96 -1.93
N VAL A 67 -10.21 -2.98 -2.56
CA VAL A 67 -9.56 -1.72 -2.95
C VAL A 67 -9.05 -0.98 -1.72
N TYR A 68 -9.86 -0.88 -0.68
CA TYR A 68 -9.47 -0.27 0.59
C TYR A 68 -8.26 -0.98 1.22
N THR A 69 -8.27 -2.32 1.20
CA THR A 69 -7.16 -3.13 1.75
C THR A 69 -5.85 -2.84 1.02
N LEU A 70 -5.89 -2.74 -0.31
CA LEU A 70 -4.69 -2.39 -1.09
C LEU A 70 -4.18 -0.99 -0.72
N ILE A 71 -5.07 -0.02 -0.57
CA ILE A 71 -4.71 1.35 -0.15
C ILE A 71 -4.08 1.33 1.24
N ASP A 72 -4.74 0.67 2.20
CA ASP A 72 -4.27 0.63 3.58
C ASP A 72 -2.91 -0.03 3.71
N HIS A 73 -2.71 -1.14 3.02
CA HIS A 73 -1.43 -1.86 3.04
C HIS A 73 -0.29 -1.04 2.44
N THR A 74 -0.53 -0.40 1.30
CA THR A 74 0.47 0.44 0.62
C THR A 74 0.84 1.64 1.49
N PHE A 75 -0.14 2.29 2.07
CA PHE A 75 0.04 3.37 3.04
C PHE A 75 0.82 2.88 4.27
N ALA A 76 0.45 1.73 4.83
CA ALA A 76 1.11 1.18 6.01
C ALA A 76 2.59 0.92 5.76
N ILE A 77 2.96 0.38 4.61
CA ILE A 77 4.37 0.18 4.24
C ILE A 77 5.10 1.52 4.19
N ALA A 78 4.52 2.52 3.54
CA ALA A 78 5.12 3.85 3.45
C ALA A 78 5.30 4.50 4.82
N ALA A 79 4.28 4.42 5.68
CA ALA A 79 4.28 5.04 7.00
C ALA A 79 5.20 4.31 8.00
N ASN A 80 5.46 3.03 7.79
CA ASN A 80 6.27 2.20 8.69
C ASN A 80 7.64 1.82 8.11
N LEU A 81 8.05 2.45 7.03
CA LEU A 81 9.32 2.11 6.38
C LEU A 81 10.51 2.33 7.31
N VAL A 82 10.61 3.51 7.90
CA VAL A 82 11.77 3.92 8.70
C VAL A 82 11.49 4.10 10.19
N HIS A 83 10.24 4.06 10.61
CA HIS A 83 9.83 4.18 12.02
C HIS A 83 8.48 3.52 12.23
N ASP A 84 8.06 3.41 13.49
CA ASP A 84 6.77 2.84 13.84
C ASP A 84 5.68 3.90 13.79
N SER A 85 4.60 3.59 13.10
CA SER A 85 3.42 4.47 12.98
C SER A 85 2.14 3.65 13.08
N THR A 86 1.04 4.33 13.40
CA THR A 86 -0.29 3.74 13.30
C THR A 86 -1.16 4.60 12.41
N GLY A 87 -1.92 3.97 11.53
CA GLY A 87 -2.93 4.66 10.73
C GLY A 87 -4.03 5.19 11.64
N GLN A 88 -4.33 6.48 11.54
CA GLN A 88 -5.38 7.07 12.37
C GLN A 88 -6.59 7.53 11.55
N ASN A 89 -6.40 7.78 10.26
CA ASN A 89 -7.51 8.20 9.39
C ASN A 89 -7.19 7.83 7.95
N THR A 90 -8.19 7.29 7.25
CA THR A 90 -8.12 7.00 5.83
C THR A 90 -9.42 7.47 5.19
N ASN A 91 -9.32 8.29 4.16
CA ASN A 91 -10.44 8.86 3.45
C ASN A 91 -10.36 8.37 2.00
N VAL A 92 -11.31 7.53 1.58
CA VAL A 92 -11.28 6.88 0.26
C VAL A 92 -12.44 7.36 -0.60
N SER A 93 -12.12 7.74 -1.83
CA SER A 93 -13.12 8.02 -2.88
C SER A 93 -12.95 7.01 -4.00
N PHE A 94 -14.06 6.40 -4.42
CA PHE A 94 -14.10 5.40 -5.48
C PHE A 94 -14.68 6.04 -6.74
N TYR A 95 -14.02 5.86 -7.89
CA TYR A 95 -14.39 6.55 -9.13
C TYR A 95 -14.86 5.59 -10.23
N ARG A 96 -14.32 4.38 -10.30
CA ARG A 96 -14.59 3.41 -11.38
C ARG A 96 -14.64 1.99 -10.83
N PRO A 97 -15.38 1.08 -11.52
CA PRO A 97 -15.33 -0.34 -11.19
C PRO A 97 -13.93 -0.91 -11.29
N ALA A 98 -13.55 -1.73 -10.33
CA ALA A 98 -12.24 -2.37 -10.28
C ALA A 98 -12.26 -3.73 -10.97
N GLN A 99 -11.30 -3.96 -11.88
CA GLN A 99 -11.12 -5.20 -12.62
C GLN A 99 -9.61 -5.47 -12.82
N GLY A 100 -9.24 -6.74 -12.94
CA GLY A 100 -7.88 -7.15 -13.28
C GLY A 100 -6.87 -6.83 -12.18
N ARG A 101 -5.73 -6.27 -12.57
CA ARG A 101 -4.70 -5.85 -11.62
C ARG A 101 -4.94 -4.40 -11.20
N LEU A 102 -4.93 -4.18 -9.90
CA LEU A 102 -4.98 -2.84 -9.31
C LEU A 102 -3.60 -2.49 -8.79
N THR A 103 -3.12 -1.30 -9.11
CA THR A 103 -1.82 -0.79 -8.65
C THR A 103 -2.04 0.43 -7.78
N ALA A 104 -1.52 0.39 -6.56
CA ALA A 104 -1.59 1.51 -5.62
C ALA A 104 -0.22 2.16 -5.48
N VAL A 105 -0.20 3.49 -5.50
CA VAL A 105 1.01 4.30 -5.30
C VAL A 105 0.79 5.23 -4.13
N ALA A 106 1.62 5.10 -3.09
CA ALA A 106 1.62 5.97 -1.94
C ALA A 106 2.78 6.95 -2.03
N VAL A 107 2.49 8.24 -1.90
CA VAL A 107 3.50 9.31 -1.84
C VAL A 107 3.19 10.24 -0.67
N PRO A 108 4.22 10.76 0.04
CA PRO A 108 3.95 11.66 1.14
C PRO A 108 3.43 13.01 0.64
N ILE A 109 2.40 13.53 1.30
CA ILE A 109 1.93 14.90 1.15
C ILE A 109 2.69 15.79 2.14
N ASN A 110 2.81 15.33 3.39
CA ASN A 110 3.49 16.06 4.45
C ASN A 110 3.99 15.10 5.53
N ARG A 111 5.18 15.36 6.03
CA ARG A 111 5.76 14.67 7.18
C ARG A 111 6.09 15.68 8.25
N SER A 112 5.52 15.50 9.44
CA SER A 112 5.84 16.29 10.61
C SER A 112 6.28 15.36 11.75
N ARG A 113 6.53 15.91 12.91
CA ARG A 113 7.07 15.12 14.04
C ARG A 113 6.14 13.99 14.47
N SER A 114 4.83 14.27 14.55
CA SER A 114 3.84 13.31 15.09
C SER A 114 2.87 12.80 14.04
N LEU A 115 2.69 13.52 12.93
CA LEU A 115 1.73 13.17 11.89
C LEU A 115 2.41 13.12 10.54
N GLU A 116 2.07 12.08 9.77
CA GLU A 116 2.46 11.95 8.38
C GLU A 116 1.22 11.73 7.55
N VAL A 117 1.13 12.43 6.43
CA VAL A 117 -0.02 12.38 5.54
C VAL A 117 0.46 11.91 4.17
N TYR A 118 -0.25 10.92 3.64
CA TYR A 118 0.08 10.31 2.34
C TYR A 118 -1.09 10.40 1.39
N ASP A 119 -0.78 10.63 0.11
CA ASP A 119 -1.69 10.43 -1.00
C ASP A 119 -1.52 9.01 -1.50
N VAL A 120 -2.62 8.28 -1.67
CA VAL A 120 -2.59 6.94 -2.27
C VAL A 120 -3.58 6.90 -3.42
N ARG A 121 -3.10 6.53 -4.60
CA ARG A 121 -3.93 6.41 -5.80
C ARG A 121 -3.88 4.99 -6.32
N VAL A 122 -5.05 4.50 -6.73
CA VAL A 122 -5.20 3.17 -7.30
C VAL A 122 -5.62 3.29 -8.76
N THR A 123 -4.86 2.64 -9.65
CA THR A 123 -5.15 2.59 -11.08
C THR A 123 -5.36 1.15 -11.52
N ASN A 124 -6.05 0.96 -12.66
CA ASN A 124 -6.22 -0.35 -13.29
C ASN A 124 -5.15 -0.59 -14.36
N ASP A 125 -5.26 -1.71 -15.10
CA ASP A 125 -4.33 -2.08 -16.17
C ASP A 125 -4.25 -1.08 -17.32
N GLU A 126 -5.28 -0.27 -17.49
CA GLU A 126 -5.34 0.78 -18.53
C GLU A 126 -4.83 2.13 -18.02
N GLY A 127 -4.34 2.20 -16.77
CA GLY A 127 -3.88 3.44 -16.15
C GLY A 127 -5.00 4.36 -15.69
N LYS A 128 -6.26 3.90 -15.68
CA LYS A 128 -7.40 4.71 -15.24
C LYS A 128 -7.50 4.73 -13.73
N LEU A 129 -7.81 5.90 -13.17
CA LEU A 129 -7.96 6.08 -11.74
C LEU A 129 -9.22 5.35 -11.24
N ILE A 130 -9.01 4.39 -10.34
CA ILE A 130 -10.08 3.59 -9.71
C ILE A 130 -10.51 4.23 -8.40
N ALA A 131 -9.54 4.63 -7.58
CA ALA A 131 -9.78 5.22 -6.28
C ALA A 131 -8.63 6.15 -5.88
N SER A 132 -8.91 7.09 -5.00
CA SER A 132 -7.87 7.90 -4.37
C SER A 132 -8.15 8.03 -2.88
N SER A 133 -7.10 8.30 -2.12
CA SER A 133 -7.17 8.35 -0.68
C SER A 133 -6.18 9.35 -0.11
N VAL A 134 -6.57 9.96 1.00
CA VAL A 134 -5.66 10.69 1.88
C VAL A 134 -5.60 9.90 3.17
N CYS A 135 -4.40 9.47 3.55
CA CYS A 135 -4.17 8.63 4.72
C CYS A 135 -3.29 9.37 5.71
N THR A 136 -3.68 9.37 6.97
CA THR A 136 -2.92 10.02 8.05
C THR A 136 -2.41 8.97 9.03
N ALA A 137 -1.12 9.02 9.34
CA ALA A 137 -0.47 8.16 10.31
C ALA A 137 0.02 8.99 11.50
N PHE A 138 -0.16 8.44 12.70
CA PHE A 138 0.44 8.97 13.91
C PHE A 138 1.76 8.23 14.15
N VAL A 139 2.86 8.99 14.29
CA VAL A 139 4.18 8.41 14.52
C VAL A 139 4.28 7.98 15.97
N LEU A 140 4.45 6.66 16.20
CA LEU A 140 4.54 6.08 17.54
C LEU A 140 5.95 6.15 18.10
N ARG A 141 6.94 5.84 17.27
CA ARG A 141 8.34 5.82 17.67
C ARG A 141 9.23 6.11 16.45
N ARG A 142 10.15 7.04 16.63
CA ARG A 142 11.20 7.31 15.64
C ARG A 142 12.47 6.57 16.04
N ASP A 143 13.07 5.93 15.07
CA ASP A 143 14.36 5.26 15.21
C ASP A 143 15.53 6.22 14.95
#